data_b7e46b5a8de8b8df716486ad929a0de2
#
_entry.id   b7e46b5a8de8b8df716486ad929a0de2
#
_cell.length_a   1.000
_cell.length_b   1.000
_cell.length_c   1.000
_cell.angle_alpha   90.00
_cell.angle_beta   90.00
_cell.angle_gamma   90.00
#
_symmetry.space_group_name_H-M   'P 1'
#
loop_
_entity.id
_entity.type
_entity.pdbx_description
1 polymer ?
#
loop_
_entity_poly.entity_id
_entity_poly.type
_entity_poly.pdbx_seq_one_letter_code
_entity_poly.pdbx_strand_id
1 'polypeptide(L)'
;MLVETLKTTLADTFVLYFKAHSFHWNIEGSDFAQYHEFVGDFYEDVFGSVDSIAELIRTLDAYAPTSLARLQALSQMEEEENIPSAREMLVKLRQDNDKYLAQLIKAYNEAETASEFGVSNHLQDRIQAHEKHAWMLRSITK
;
A
#
# COMPACT_ATOMS: atom_id res chain seq x y z
N MET A 1 -17.56 -9.56 -2.83
CA MET A 1 -16.87 -10.19 -1.71
C MET A 1 -15.39 -10.14 -1.93
N LEU A 2 -14.70 -11.26 -2.11
CA LEU A 2 -13.25 -11.25 -2.27
C LEU A 2 -12.78 -10.42 -3.46
N VAL A 3 -13.42 -10.56 -4.62
CA VAL A 3 -13.05 -9.79 -5.81
C VAL A 3 -13.15 -8.29 -5.55
N GLU A 4 -14.25 -7.84 -4.97
CA GLU A 4 -14.42 -6.40 -4.69
C GLU A 4 -13.43 -5.91 -3.63
N THR A 5 -13.13 -6.74 -2.64
CA THR A 5 -12.12 -6.42 -1.62
C THR A 5 -10.73 -6.32 -2.26
N LEU A 6 -10.39 -7.21 -3.20
CA LEU A 6 -9.12 -7.15 -3.92
C LEU A 6 -9.01 -5.91 -4.82
N LYS A 7 -10.12 -5.48 -5.44
CA LYS A 7 -10.14 -4.25 -6.22
C LYS A 7 -9.86 -3.03 -5.34
N THR A 8 -10.46 -2.98 -4.16
CA THR A 8 -10.16 -1.92 -3.18
C THR A 8 -8.72 -2.01 -2.71
N THR A 9 -8.22 -3.23 -2.46
CA THR A 9 -6.82 -3.45 -2.06
C THR A 9 -5.87 -2.96 -3.15
N LEU A 10 -6.14 -3.25 -4.41
CA LEU A 10 -5.33 -2.76 -5.54
C LEU A 10 -5.34 -1.23 -5.59
N ALA A 11 -6.51 -0.63 -5.43
CA ALA A 11 -6.65 0.82 -5.44
C ALA A 11 -5.86 1.46 -4.29
N ASP A 12 -5.97 0.91 -3.08
CA ASP A 12 -5.22 1.38 -1.92
C ASP A 12 -3.71 1.20 -2.12
N THR A 13 -3.30 0.09 -2.73
CA THR A 13 -1.88 -0.14 -3.07
C THR A 13 -1.36 0.97 -3.97
N PHE A 14 -2.11 1.32 -5.00
CA PHE A 14 -1.69 2.32 -5.96
C PHE A 14 -1.62 3.72 -5.34
N VAL A 15 -2.62 4.10 -4.56
CA VAL A 15 -2.63 5.42 -3.90
C VAL A 15 -1.52 5.51 -2.86
N LEU A 16 -1.33 4.47 -2.05
CA LEU A 16 -0.23 4.43 -1.08
C LEU A 16 1.13 4.52 -1.77
N TYR A 17 1.31 3.75 -2.84
CA TYR A 17 2.52 3.79 -3.63
C TYR A 17 2.78 5.22 -4.13
N PHE A 18 1.81 5.84 -4.77
CA PHE A 18 2.04 7.14 -5.40
C PHE A 18 2.29 8.22 -4.36
N LYS A 19 1.59 8.19 -3.24
CA LYS A 19 1.85 9.12 -2.14
C LYS A 19 3.30 8.99 -1.66
N ALA A 20 3.77 7.78 -1.45
CA ALA A 20 5.15 7.53 -1.01
C ALA A 20 6.15 7.98 -2.07
N HIS A 21 5.88 7.75 -3.34
CA HIS A 21 6.77 8.18 -4.42
C HIS A 21 6.87 9.71 -4.49
N SER A 22 5.73 10.39 -4.35
CA SER A 22 5.73 11.86 -4.33
C SER A 22 6.43 12.41 -3.10
N PHE A 23 6.34 11.76 -1.95
CA PHE A 23 7.10 12.12 -0.75
C PHE A 23 8.60 11.91 -0.97
N HIS A 24 8.98 10.83 -1.62
CA HIS A 24 10.37 10.55 -1.98
C HIS A 24 10.97 11.69 -2.82
N TRP A 25 10.21 12.22 -3.76
CA TRP A 25 10.66 13.34 -4.59
C TRP A 25 10.82 14.63 -3.79
N ASN A 26 9.88 14.92 -2.90
CA ASN A 26 9.72 16.25 -2.32
C ASN A 26 10.21 16.38 -0.88
N ILE A 27 10.69 15.30 -0.27
CA ILE A 27 11.22 15.36 1.08
C ILE A 27 12.48 16.21 1.14
N GLU A 28 12.65 16.99 2.21
CA GLU A 28 13.81 17.84 2.38
C GLU A 28 14.08 18.06 3.88
N GLY A 29 15.27 18.56 4.19
CA GLY A 29 15.68 18.83 5.56
C GLY A 29 17.00 18.15 5.90
N SER A 30 17.38 18.21 7.18
CA SER A 30 18.69 17.73 7.65
C SER A 30 18.90 16.22 7.46
N ASP A 31 17.82 15.44 7.44
CA ASP A 31 17.89 13.99 7.28
C ASP A 31 17.48 13.54 5.86
N PHE A 32 17.58 14.45 4.90
CA PHE A 32 17.13 14.21 3.53
C PHE A 32 17.64 12.89 2.95
N ALA A 33 18.94 12.68 2.95
CA ALA A 33 19.51 11.51 2.28
C ALA A 33 19.00 10.20 2.86
N GLN A 34 18.91 10.14 4.18
CA GLN A 34 18.43 8.97 4.90
C GLN A 34 16.94 8.71 4.64
N TYR A 35 16.12 9.76 4.74
CA TYR A 35 14.68 9.64 4.56
C TYR A 35 14.29 9.43 3.11
N HIS A 36 14.98 10.10 2.19
CA HIS A 36 14.76 9.92 0.75
C HIS A 36 14.99 8.46 0.37
N GLU A 37 16.09 7.86 0.84
CA GLU A 37 16.38 6.46 0.58
C GLU A 37 15.35 5.53 1.23
N PHE A 38 14.99 5.77 2.49
CA PHE A 38 14.00 4.93 3.18
C PHE A 38 12.65 4.95 2.46
N VAL A 39 12.17 6.14 2.10
CA VAL A 39 10.88 6.27 1.41
C VAL A 39 10.96 5.69 0.00
N GLY A 40 12.15 5.76 -0.62
CA GLY A 40 12.41 5.10 -1.90
C GLY A 40 12.23 3.60 -1.82
N ASP A 41 12.86 2.96 -0.84
CA ASP A 41 12.72 1.52 -0.63
C ASP A 41 11.26 1.15 -0.34
N PHE A 42 10.58 1.99 0.45
CA PHE A 42 9.17 1.78 0.78
C PHE A 42 8.28 1.80 -0.48
N TYR A 43 8.40 2.86 -1.30
CA TYR A 43 7.52 2.94 -2.46
C TYR A 43 7.82 1.87 -3.50
N GLU A 44 9.08 1.48 -3.65
CA GLU A 44 9.45 0.42 -4.59
C GLU A 44 8.84 -0.92 -4.19
N ASP A 45 8.84 -1.25 -2.90
CA ASP A 45 8.20 -2.47 -2.42
C ASP A 45 6.69 -2.43 -2.66
N VAL A 46 6.04 -1.30 -2.35
CA VAL A 46 4.59 -1.17 -2.54
C VAL A 46 4.24 -1.23 -4.02
N PHE A 47 4.95 -0.51 -4.87
CA PHE A 47 4.73 -0.51 -6.31
C PHE A 47 4.93 -1.91 -6.89
N GLY A 48 5.94 -2.62 -6.44
CA GLY A 48 6.23 -3.99 -6.91
C GLY A 48 5.10 -4.98 -6.65
N SER A 49 4.18 -4.66 -5.74
CA SER A 49 3.03 -5.53 -5.45
C SER A 49 1.80 -5.23 -6.30
N VAL A 50 1.78 -4.12 -7.05
CA VAL A 50 0.61 -3.71 -7.85
C VAL A 50 0.24 -4.77 -8.88
N ASP A 51 1.22 -5.22 -9.64
CA ASP A 51 1.02 -6.20 -10.70
C ASP A 51 0.44 -7.51 -10.15
N SER A 52 1.08 -8.04 -9.10
CA SER A 52 0.66 -9.30 -8.50
C SER A 52 -0.76 -9.24 -7.95
N ILE A 53 -1.13 -8.14 -7.28
CA ILE A 53 -2.48 -8.00 -6.73
C ILE A 53 -3.51 -7.90 -7.86
N ALA A 54 -3.19 -7.16 -8.92
CA ALA A 54 -4.07 -7.08 -10.09
C ALA A 54 -4.28 -8.46 -10.72
N GLU A 55 -3.22 -9.25 -10.80
CA GLU A 55 -3.29 -10.59 -11.38
C GLU A 55 -4.05 -11.58 -10.50
N LEU A 56 -4.03 -11.40 -9.17
CA LEU A 56 -4.91 -12.20 -8.30
C LEU A 56 -6.38 -12.02 -8.67
N ILE A 57 -6.79 -10.80 -9.01
CA ILE A 57 -8.16 -10.54 -9.46
C ILE A 57 -8.44 -11.34 -10.73
N ARG A 58 -7.46 -11.39 -11.66
CA ARG A 58 -7.59 -12.15 -12.90
C ARG A 58 -7.68 -13.66 -12.66
N THR A 59 -6.97 -14.17 -11.68
CA THR A 59 -7.07 -15.60 -11.34
C THR A 59 -8.45 -15.99 -10.85
N LEU A 60 -9.23 -15.03 -10.37
CA LEU A 60 -10.61 -15.24 -9.92
C LEU A 60 -11.63 -14.97 -11.04
N ASP A 61 -11.16 -14.89 -12.29
CA ASP A 61 -11.97 -14.68 -13.49
C ASP A 61 -12.73 -13.34 -13.48
N ALA A 62 -12.12 -12.32 -12.91
CA ALA A 62 -12.66 -10.96 -12.89
C ALA A 62 -11.65 -10.00 -13.51
N TYR A 63 -12.10 -8.80 -13.93
CA TYR A 63 -11.20 -7.79 -14.48
C TYR A 63 -10.68 -6.87 -13.40
N ALA A 64 -9.40 -6.50 -13.52
CA ALA A 64 -8.80 -5.47 -12.68
C ALA A 64 -9.30 -4.08 -13.10
N PRO A 65 -9.41 -3.12 -12.17
CA PRO A 65 -9.75 -1.74 -12.53
C PRO A 65 -8.72 -1.13 -13.49
N THR A 66 -9.17 -0.34 -14.46
CA THR A 66 -8.32 0.08 -15.58
C THR A 66 -8.06 1.57 -15.72
N SER A 67 -8.62 2.44 -14.88
CA SER A 67 -8.34 3.88 -15.01
C SER A 67 -7.90 4.46 -13.68
N LEU A 68 -7.13 5.55 -13.73
CA LEU A 68 -6.73 6.25 -12.50
C LEU A 68 -7.95 6.78 -11.76
N ALA A 69 -8.94 7.30 -12.48
CA ALA A 69 -10.18 7.77 -11.88
C ALA A 69 -10.90 6.65 -11.13
N ARG A 70 -10.90 5.45 -11.70
CA ARG A 70 -11.52 4.28 -11.08
C ARG A 70 -10.76 3.85 -9.82
N LEU A 71 -9.44 3.81 -9.89
CA LEU A 71 -8.61 3.49 -8.72
C LEU A 71 -8.83 4.50 -7.61
N GLN A 72 -8.86 5.78 -7.95
CA GLN A 72 -9.11 6.84 -6.97
C GLN A 72 -10.47 6.67 -6.31
N ALA A 73 -11.51 6.35 -7.08
CA ALA A 73 -12.86 6.15 -6.56
C ALA A 73 -12.97 4.93 -5.65
N LEU A 74 -12.20 3.87 -5.92
CA LEU A 74 -12.22 2.63 -5.14
C LEU A 74 -11.37 2.72 -3.87
N SER A 75 -10.35 3.58 -3.87
CA SER A 75 -9.41 3.68 -2.75
C SER A 75 -10.05 4.28 -1.51
N GLN A 76 -9.67 3.76 -0.36
CA GLN A 76 -10.02 4.30 0.95
C GLN A 76 -8.96 5.27 1.46
N MET A 77 -7.85 5.40 0.74
CA MET A 77 -6.74 6.26 1.12
C MET A 77 -6.99 7.70 0.68
N GLU A 78 -6.58 8.65 1.52
CA GLU A 78 -6.61 10.05 1.16
C GLU A 78 -5.35 10.40 0.37
N GLU A 79 -5.51 11.17 -0.70
CA GLU A 79 -4.37 11.71 -1.44
C GLU A 79 -3.80 12.92 -0.71
N GLU A 80 -2.51 13.19 -0.91
CA GLU A 80 -1.87 14.37 -0.35
C GLU A 80 -1.54 15.33 -1.49
N GLU A 81 -2.13 16.50 -1.47
CA GLU A 81 -1.93 17.53 -2.50
C GLU A 81 -0.90 18.60 -2.10
N ASN A 82 -0.48 18.59 -0.84
CA ASN A 82 0.49 19.55 -0.31
C ASN A 82 1.84 18.89 -0.09
N ILE A 83 2.83 19.70 0.31
CA ILE A 83 4.17 19.20 0.65
C ILE A 83 4.33 19.31 2.17
N PRO A 84 4.03 18.23 2.92
CA PRO A 84 4.24 18.23 4.37
C PRO A 84 5.72 18.29 4.72
N SER A 85 6.05 18.57 5.98
CA SER A 85 7.42 18.43 6.47
C SER A 85 7.87 16.97 6.39
N ALA A 86 9.18 16.75 6.42
CA ALA A 86 9.73 15.39 6.39
C ALA A 86 9.11 14.50 7.49
N ARG A 87 9.04 15.01 8.72
CA ARG A 87 8.44 14.25 9.82
C ARG A 87 6.97 13.96 9.58
N GLU A 88 6.22 14.94 9.09
CA GLU A 88 4.80 14.74 8.80
C GLU A 88 4.58 13.72 7.70
N MET A 89 5.45 13.70 6.69
CA MET A 89 5.40 12.67 5.64
C MET A 89 5.53 11.28 6.24
N LEU A 90 6.51 11.08 7.12
CA LEU A 90 6.74 9.77 7.75
C LEU A 90 5.60 9.36 8.67
N VAL A 91 5.03 10.31 9.42
CA VAL A 91 3.86 10.04 10.27
C VAL A 91 2.65 9.66 9.41
N LYS A 92 2.43 10.36 8.30
CA LYS A 92 1.34 10.04 7.37
C LYS A 92 1.51 8.66 6.74
N LEU A 93 2.73 8.33 6.30
CA LEU A 93 3.00 6.99 5.77
C LEU A 93 2.77 5.90 6.84
N ARG A 94 3.13 6.17 8.10
CA ARG A 94 2.85 5.23 9.17
C ARG A 94 1.36 4.98 9.33
N GLN A 95 0.57 6.05 9.37
CA GLN A 95 -0.89 5.95 9.50
C GLN A 95 -1.50 5.22 8.31
N ASP A 96 -1.06 5.57 7.11
CA ASP A 96 -1.56 4.93 5.89
C ASP A 96 -1.15 3.46 5.80
N ASN A 97 0.06 3.15 6.23
CA ASN A 97 0.52 1.76 6.26
C ASN A 97 -0.32 0.91 7.22
N ASP A 98 -0.67 1.44 8.38
CA ASP A 98 -1.54 0.74 9.33
C ASP A 98 -2.93 0.49 8.73
N LYS A 99 -3.48 1.49 8.06
CA LYS A 99 -4.76 1.36 7.36
C LYS A 99 -4.69 0.32 6.25
N TYR A 100 -3.62 0.34 5.46
CA TYR A 100 -3.42 -0.62 4.38
C TYR A 100 -3.24 -2.03 4.91
N LEU A 101 -2.50 -2.19 6.00
CA LEU A 101 -2.32 -3.49 6.64
C LEU A 101 -3.66 -4.09 7.08
N ALA A 102 -4.55 -3.27 7.64
CA ALA A 102 -5.90 -3.71 7.98
C ALA A 102 -6.69 -4.18 6.74
N GLN A 103 -6.51 -3.49 5.60
CA GLN A 103 -7.15 -3.89 4.35
C GLN A 103 -6.61 -5.22 3.83
N LEU A 104 -5.29 -5.44 3.93
CA LEU A 104 -4.67 -6.71 3.56
C LEU A 104 -5.21 -7.86 4.41
N ILE A 105 -5.35 -7.65 5.71
CA ILE A 105 -5.88 -8.65 6.64
C ILE A 105 -7.33 -8.98 6.31
N LYS A 106 -8.12 -7.97 5.97
CA LYS A 106 -9.51 -8.18 5.55
C LYS A 106 -9.56 -9.07 4.31
N ALA A 107 -8.76 -8.75 3.29
CA ALA A 107 -8.69 -9.55 2.07
C ALA A 107 -8.21 -10.97 2.34
N TYR A 108 -7.21 -11.12 3.20
CA TYR A 108 -6.70 -12.43 3.61
C TYR A 108 -7.80 -13.28 4.24
N ASN A 109 -8.54 -12.73 5.18
CA ASN A 109 -9.61 -13.47 5.85
C ASN A 109 -10.70 -13.90 4.87
N GLU A 110 -11.05 -13.05 3.91
CA GLU A 110 -12.03 -13.40 2.88
C GLU A 110 -11.51 -14.50 1.96
N ALA A 111 -10.22 -14.45 1.61
CA ALA A 111 -9.58 -15.48 0.79
C ALA A 111 -9.57 -16.84 1.51
N GLU A 112 -9.27 -16.85 2.80
CA GLU A 112 -9.29 -18.08 3.61
C GLU A 112 -10.71 -18.64 3.69
N THR A 113 -11.70 -17.81 3.93
CA THR A 113 -13.11 -18.23 3.99
C THR A 113 -13.57 -18.83 2.66
N ALA A 114 -13.07 -18.29 1.54
CA ALA A 114 -13.41 -18.78 0.20
C ALA A 114 -12.53 -19.94 -0.26
N SER A 115 -11.58 -20.38 0.56
CA SER A 115 -10.58 -21.40 0.21
C SER A 115 -9.74 -21.05 -1.02
N GLU A 116 -9.49 -19.76 -1.22
CA GLU A 116 -8.63 -19.27 -2.30
C GLU A 116 -7.18 -19.19 -1.78
N PHE A 117 -6.54 -20.35 -1.69
CA PHE A 117 -5.26 -20.49 -0.98
C PHE A 117 -4.10 -19.79 -1.68
N GLY A 118 -4.11 -19.72 -3.00
CA GLY A 118 -3.09 -18.97 -3.73
C GLY A 118 -3.18 -17.47 -3.45
N VAL A 119 -4.39 -16.96 -3.35
CA VAL A 119 -4.64 -15.56 -2.99
C VAL A 119 -4.19 -15.31 -1.56
N SER A 120 -4.62 -16.15 -0.61
CA SER A 120 -4.26 -15.96 0.80
C SER A 120 -2.75 -16.06 1.03
N ASN A 121 -2.08 -16.96 0.32
CA ASN A 121 -0.62 -17.09 0.42
C ASN A 121 0.09 -15.80 0.01
N HIS A 122 -0.30 -15.21 -1.12
CA HIS A 122 0.31 -13.97 -1.58
C HIS A 122 0.02 -12.83 -0.61
N LEU A 123 -1.22 -12.75 -0.10
CA LEU A 123 -1.59 -11.71 0.86
C LEU A 123 -0.81 -11.84 2.18
N GLN A 124 -0.50 -13.08 2.62
CA GLN A 124 0.35 -13.28 3.80
C GLN A 124 1.73 -12.66 3.61
N ASP A 125 2.32 -12.85 2.44
CA ASP A 125 3.63 -12.24 2.14
C ASP A 125 3.55 -10.71 2.21
N ARG A 126 2.49 -10.12 1.70
CA ARG A 126 2.29 -8.67 1.77
C ARG A 126 2.03 -8.19 3.19
N ILE A 127 1.28 -8.95 3.98
CA ILE A 127 1.06 -8.64 5.40
C ILE A 127 2.40 -8.60 6.12
N GLN A 128 3.24 -9.60 5.93
CA GLN A 128 4.56 -9.64 6.56
C GLN A 128 5.41 -8.42 6.16
N ALA A 129 5.42 -8.07 4.88
CA ALA A 129 6.17 -6.91 4.40
C ALA A 129 5.69 -5.62 5.06
N HIS A 130 4.37 -5.43 5.18
CA HIS A 130 3.81 -4.22 5.77
C HIS A 130 3.89 -4.19 7.29
N GLU A 131 3.99 -5.34 7.96
CA GLU A 131 4.34 -5.38 9.38
C GLU A 131 5.78 -4.89 9.61
N LYS A 132 6.69 -5.24 8.72
CA LYS A 132 8.06 -4.72 8.75
C LYS A 132 8.08 -3.22 8.50
N HIS A 133 7.35 -2.75 7.50
CA HIS A 133 7.20 -1.31 7.25
C HIS A 133 6.64 -0.58 8.48
N ALA A 134 5.65 -1.16 9.14
CA ALA A 134 5.06 -0.58 10.34
C ALA A 134 6.10 -0.43 11.45
N TRP A 135 6.90 -1.47 11.68
CA TRP A 135 7.97 -1.42 12.68
C TRP A 135 8.98 -0.32 12.36
N MET A 136 9.43 -0.25 11.12
CA MET A 136 10.43 0.75 10.72
C MET A 136 9.87 2.17 10.84
N LEU A 137 8.64 2.39 10.41
CA LEU A 137 8.00 3.71 10.50
C LEU A 137 7.77 4.14 11.95
N ARG A 138 7.36 3.21 12.82
CA ARG A 138 7.25 3.52 14.25
C ARG A 138 8.59 3.91 14.84
N SER A 139 9.65 3.21 14.47
CA SER A 139 10.99 3.47 14.97
C SER A 139 11.52 4.84 14.55
N ILE A 140 11.28 5.20 13.28
CA ILE A 140 11.71 6.50 12.72
C ILE A 140 10.93 7.67 13.36
N THR A 141 9.67 7.45 13.68
CA THR A 141 8.77 8.53 14.15
C THR A 141 8.64 8.60 15.68
N LYS A 142 9.44 7.89 16.42
CA LYS A 142 9.47 7.98 17.88
C LYS A 142 9.99 9.32 18.39
#